data_17d915d0ac7d0e1b82f543077da8e043
#
_entry.id   17d915d0ac7d0e1b82f543077da8e043
#
_cell.length_a   1.000
_cell.length_b   1.000
_cell.length_c   1.000
_cell.angle_alpha   90.00
_cell.angle_beta   90.00
_cell.angle_gamma   90.00
#
_symmetry.space_group_name_H-M   'P 1'
#
loop_
_entity.id
_entity.type
_entity.pdbx_description
1 polymer ?
#
loop_
_entity_poly.entity_id
_entity_poly.type
_entity_poly.pdbx_seq_one_letter_code
_entity_poly.pdbx_strand_id
1 'polypeptide(L)'
;MKVCFHINLIFLVSILSSNTFAQNQIVADLSQENVKISTDFQGAKILLFGAYDGKKGDDIIVIVTGPKGLVTVQKKEKILGVWVNTRKVNYINTPKYLSISSNRRIDDILNKKTQKISEIGLNNLKIRVQPGIKVENEKQWRQALTRNMLKSNLWSINENSVTLNKDSLFRSYLKLPSNVITGQFEVKILHYRNSKLVSQQINSINVSKSGISAEIYNIAQNYSTLYGIFAVLLAVLVGWGSNLIFRKVWRGINDW
;
A
#
# COMPACT_ATOMS: atom_id res chain seq x y z
N MET A 1 44.08 41.43 35.91
CA MET A 1 42.93 41.54 34.97
C MET A 1 42.92 40.55 33.83
N LYS A 2 44.03 39.97 33.36
CA LYS A 2 44.06 38.97 32.24
C LYS A 2 43.65 37.56 32.64
N VAL A 3 43.84 37.14 33.89
CA VAL A 3 43.53 35.77 34.37
C VAL A 3 42.02 35.56 34.55
N CYS A 4 41.27 36.57 35.02
CA CYS A 4 39.82 36.49 35.15
C CYS A 4 39.08 36.35 33.79
N PHE A 5 39.67 36.89 32.70
CA PHE A 5 39.03 36.81 31.37
C PHE A 5 39.08 35.39 30.79
N HIS A 6 40.14 34.64 31.06
CA HIS A 6 40.29 33.27 30.57
C HIS A 6 39.42 32.26 31.34
N ILE A 7 39.17 32.51 32.62
CA ILE A 7 38.29 31.67 33.44
C ILE A 7 36.82 31.83 32.99
N ASN A 8 36.39 33.04 32.64
CA ASN A 8 35.06 33.28 32.11
C ASN A 8 34.85 32.65 30.70
N LEU A 9 35.88 32.61 29.88
CA LEU A 9 35.81 32.01 28.55
C LEU A 9 35.71 30.47 28.62
N ILE A 10 36.41 29.84 29.57
CA ILE A 10 36.34 28.38 29.78
C ILE A 10 34.96 27.99 30.35
N PHE A 11 34.37 28.81 31.20
CA PHE A 11 33.02 28.55 31.75
C PHE A 11 31.92 28.74 30.71
N LEU A 12 32.10 29.64 29.74
CA LEU A 12 31.15 29.85 28.66
C LEU A 12 31.16 28.69 27.62
N VAL A 13 32.30 28.03 27.39
CA VAL A 13 32.43 26.88 26.47
C VAL A 13 31.81 25.62 27.06
N SER A 14 31.76 25.45 28.39
CA SER A 14 31.16 24.27 29.04
C SER A 14 29.63 24.29 29.02
N ILE A 15 28.97 25.45 28.78
CA ILE A 15 27.50 25.55 28.70
C ILE A 15 26.97 25.14 27.31
N LEU A 16 27.82 25.06 26.28
CA LEU A 16 27.48 24.65 24.92
C LEU A 16 27.51 23.13 24.70
N SER A 17 27.64 22.33 25.76
CA SER A 17 27.42 20.88 25.68
C SER A 17 25.92 20.63 25.48
N SER A 18 25.46 20.82 24.25
CA SER A 18 24.14 20.42 23.81
C SER A 18 24.00 18.91 24.06
N ASN A 19 23.17 18.53 25.03
CA ASN A 19 22.73 17.16 25.19
C ASN A 19 22.03 16.77 23.88
N THR A 20 22.75 16.20 22.95
CA THR A 20 22.19 15.46 21.82
C THR A 20 21.47 14.26 22.44
N PHE A 21 20.19 14.41 22.73
CA PHE A 21 19.34 13.27 22.99
C PHE A 21 19.40 12.40 21.73
N ALA A 22 20.04 11.25 21.85
CA ALA A 22 19.95 10.22 20.84
C ALA A 22 18.45 9.89 20.71
N GLN A 23 17.84 10.39 19.65
CA GLN A 23 16.44 10.13 19.37
C GLN A 23 16.35 8.65 19.02
N ASN A 24 15.66 7.86 19.84
CA ASN A 24 15.40 6.44 19.58
C ASN A 24 14.68 6.35 18.20
N GLN A 25 15.46 6.19 17.15
CA GLN A 25 14.92 6.13 15.78
C GLN A 25 14.77 4.67 15.37
N ILE A 26 13.62 4.37 14.78
CA ILE A 26 13.48 3.18 13.97
C ILE A 26 13.89 3.53 12.54
N VAL A 27 14.74 2.69 11.95
CA VAL A 27 15.18 2.82 10.55
C VAL A 27 14.81 1.53 9.84
N ALA A 28 14.05 1.66 8.76
CA ALA A 28 13.55 0.52 8.01
C ALA A 28 13.60 0.76 6.51
N ASP A 29 13.80 -0.32 5.77
CA ASP A 29 13.83 -0.29 4.32
C ASP A 29 13.06 -1.49 3.72
N LEU A 30 12.72 -1.38 2.45
CA LEU A 30 11.98 -2.36 1.67
C LEU A 30 12.89 -2.98 0.62
N SER A 31 12.79 -4.29 0.40
CA SER A 31 13.55 -4.95 -0.67
C SER A 31 13.18 -4.44 -2.08
N GLN A 32 12.00 -3.82 -2.21
CA GLN A 32 11.56 -3.13 -3.42
C GLN A 32 10.48 -2.10 -3.09
N GLU A 33 10.58 -0.92 -3.69
CA GLU A 33 9.62 0.18 -3.54
C GLU A 33 8.65 0.26 -4.72
N ASN A 34 8.98 -0.36 -5.85
CA ASN A 34 8.14 -0.36 -7.05
C ASN A 34 7.69 -1.77 -7.38
N VAL A 35 6.37 -1.97 -7.45
CA VAL A 35 5.74 -3.23 -7.83
C VAL A 35 4.99 -3.03 -9.13
N LYS A 36 5.32 -3.83 -10.13
CA LYS A 36 4.68 -3.81 -11.43
C LYS A 36 3.65 -4.93 -11.53
N ILE A 37 2.41 -4.57 -11.84
CA ILE A 37 1.31 -5.51 -12.08
C ILE A 37 1.20 -5.77 -13.59
N SER A 38 1.58 -6.95 -14.01
CA SER A 38 1.40 -7.49 -15.36
C SER A 38 0.11 -8.32 -15.45
N THR A 39 -0.23 -8.80 -16.62
CA THR A 39 -1.41 -9.65 -16.84
C THR A 39 -1.32 -11.01 -16.15
N ASP A 40 -0.13 -11.49 -15.88
CA ASP A 40 0.21 -12.75 -15.20
C ASP A 40 0.56 -12.55 -13.71
N PHE A 41 0.29 -11.38 -13.14
CA PHE A 41 0.63 -11.07 -11.75
C PHE A 41 -0.10 -11.97 -10.76
N GLN A 42 0.65 -12.77 -9.99
CA GLN A 42 0.14 -13.69 -8.98
C GLN A 42 0.20 -13.12 -7.54
N GLY A 43 0.60 -11.87 -7.40
CA GLY A 43 0.89 -11.22 -6.13
C GLY A 43 2.38 -10.95 -5.94
N ALA A 44 2.73 -10.18 -4.89
CA ALA A 44 4.11 -9.89 -4.54
C ALA A 44 4.37 -10.12 -3.06
N LYS A 45 5.59 -10.53 -2.75
CA LYS A 45 6.08 -10.68 -1.38
C LYS A 45 7.31 -9.79 -1.21
N ILE A 46 7.16 -8.72 -0.44
CA ILE A 46 8.19 -7.70 -0.22
C ILE A 46 8.78 -7.91 1.16
N LEU A 47 10.10 -7.99 1.26
CA LEU A 47 10.78 -8.02 2.56
C LEU A 47 10.89 -6.60 3.09
N LEU A 48 10.37 -6.37 4.28
CA LEU A 48 10.61 -5.21 5.12
C LEU A 48 11.60 -5.62 6.20
N PHE A 49 12.65 -4.85 6.37
CA PHE A 49 13.66 -5.06 7.40
C PHE A 49 14.13 -3.73 7.95
N GLY A 50 14.68 -3.75 9.15
CA GLY A 50 15.16 -2.52 9.76
C GLY A 50 15.81 -2.75 11.11
N ALA A 51 16.31 -1.63 11.66
CA ALA A 51 16.93 -1.56 12.97
C ALA A 51 16.15 -0.60 13.87
N TYR A 52 16.16 -0.86 15.15
CA TYR A 52 15.56 0.00 16.17
C TYR A 52 16.39 -0.07 17.46
N ASP A 53 16.32 0.97 18.27
CA ASP A 53 16.93 0.96 19.59
C ASP A 53 15.99 0.23 20.57
N GLY A 54 16.09 -1.11 20.51
CA GLY A 54 15.20 -2.00 21.22
C GLY A 54 15.66 -2.30 22.63
N LYS A 55 14.66 -2.56 23.48
CA LYS A 55 14.83 -3.13 24.81
C LYS A 55 13.98 -4.37 24.92
N LYS A 56 14.31 -5.25 25.85
CA LYS A 56 13.52 -6.44 26.11
C LYS A 56 12.06 -6.05 26.41
N GLY A 57 11.12 -6.59 25.65
CA GLY A 57 9.69 -6.30 25.77
C GLY A 57 9.18 -5.18 24.84
N ASP A 58 10.00 -4.68 23.93
CA ASP A 58 9.56 -3.76 22.88
C ASP A 58 8.79 -4.50 21.79
N ASP A 59 7.91 -3.77 21.12
CA ASP A 59 7.02 -4.29 20.11
C ASP A 59 7.10 -3.48 18.81
N ILE A 60 6.99 -4.18 17.70
CA ILE A 60 6.93 -3.58 16.36
C ILE A 60 5.59 -3.93 15.71
N ILE A 61 4.90 -2.90 15.26
CA ILE A 61 3.68 -3.04 14.44
C ILE A 61 3.94 -2.40 13.08
N VAL A 62 3.66 -3.14 12.03
CA VAL A 62 3.76 -2.68 10.63
C VAL A 62 2.36 -2.59 10.05
N ILE A 63 2.00 -1.43 9.52
CA ILE A 63 0.71 -1.18 8.89
C ILE A 63 0.96 -0.78 7.44
N VAL A 64 0.42 -1.56 6.51
CA VAL A 64 0.44 -1.24 5.09
C VAL A 64 -0.94 -0.79 4.67
N THR A 65 -1.05 0.44 4.20
CA THR A 65 -2.31 1.05 3.77
C THR A 65 -2.23 1.40 2.29
N GLY A 66 -3.09 0.81 1.48
CA GLY A 66 -3.23 1.16 0.07
C GLY A 66 -4.06 2.43 -0.15
N PRO A 67 -4.23 2.85 -1.41
CA PRO A 67 -5.02 4.02 -1.77
C PRO A 67 -6.41 3.97 -1.15
N LYS A 68 -6.82 5.10 -0.56
CA LYS A 68 -8.17 5.25 0.01
C LYS A 68 -9.15 5.67 -1.08
N GLY A 69 -10.39 5.22 -0.95
CA GLY A 69 -11.42 5.57 -1.90
C GLY A 69 -12.81 5.11 -1.50
N LEU A 70 -13.70 5.13 -2.47
CA LEU A 70 -15.06 4.65 -2.33
C LEU A 70 -15.09 3.13 -2.47
N VAL A 71 -15.75 2.47 -1.51
CA VAL A 71 -16.04 1.03 -1.54
C VAL A 71 -17.54 0.83 -1.34
N THR A 72 -18.15 0.09 -2.24
CA THR A 72 -19.60 -0.20 -2.20
C THR A 72 -19.83 -1.60 -1.65
N VAL A 73 -20.69 -1.70 -0.65
CA VAL A 73 -21.22 -2.97 -0.13
C VAL A 73 -22.64 -3.14 -0.61
N GLN A 74 -22.95 -4.29 -1.19
CA GLN A 74 -24.28 -4.61 -1.70
C GLN A 74 -24.87 -5.78 -0.91
N LYS A 75 -26.17 -5.70 -0.61
CA LYS A 75 -26.94 -6.80 -0.05
C LYS A 75 -27.67 -7.52 -1.19
N LYS A 76 -27.50 -8.85 -1.24
CA LYS A 76 -28.24 -9.72 -2.15
C LYS A 76 -29.39 -10.38 -1.39
N GLU A 77 -30.55 -10.41 -2.01
CA GLU A 77 -31.73 -11.09 -1.50
C GLU A 77 -32.31 -11.99 -2.60
N LYS A 78 -32.89 -13.11 -2.21
CA LYS A 78 -33.51 -14.04 -3.15
C LYS A 78 -34.95 -13.61 -3.37
N ILE A 79 -35.31 -13.15 -4.57
CA ILE A 79 -36.64 -12.75 -4.98
C ILE A 79 -37.09 -13.70 -6.10
N LEU A 80 -38.22 -14.37 -5.91
CA LEU A 80 -38.75 -15.36 -6.87
C LEU A 80 -37.69 -16.39 -7.36
N GLY A 81 -36.81 -16.83 -6.44
CA GLY A 81 -35.76 -17.79 -6.78
C GLY A 81 -34.46 -17.21 -7.33
N VAL A 82 -34.40 -15.94 -7.69
CA VAL A 82 -33.24 -15.25 -8.26
C VAL A 82 -32.56 -14.35 -7.23
N TRP A 83 -31.22 -14.33 -7.21
CA TRP A 83 -30.45 -13.42 -6.35
C TRP A 83 -30.35 -12.03 -6.98
N VAL A 84 -30.94 -11.03 -6.30
CA VAL A 84 -30.97 -9.63 -6.75
C VAL A 84 -30.26 -8.74 -5.74
N ASN A 85 -29.56 -7.72 -6.22
CA ASN A 85 -28.98 -6.69 -5.38
C ASN A 85 -30.09 -5.71 -4.95
N THR A 86 -30.49 -5.74 -3.69
CA THR A 86 -31.63 -4.95 -3.19
C THR A 86 -31.20 -3.63 -2.58
N ARG A 87 -30.11 -3.60 -1.86
CA ARG A 87 -29.60 -2.40 -1.16
C ARG A 87 -28.10 -2.27 -1.34
N LYS A 88 -27.60 -1.04 -1.36
CA LYS A 88 -26.17 -0.72 -1.41
C LYS A 88 -25.82 0.38 -0.41
N VAL A 89 -24.63 0.29 0.15
CA VAL A 89 -24.03 1.32 1.01
C VAL A 89 -22.65 1.64 0.48
N ASN A 90 -22.39 2.93 0.30
CA ASN A 90 -21.09 3.43 -0.15
C ASN A 90 -20.31 3.92 1.07
N TYR A 91 -19.10 3.39 1.23
CA TYR A 91 -18.15 3.83 2.23
C TYR A 91 -17.07 4.68 1.57
N ILE A 92 -16.86 5.89 2.07
CA ILE A 92 -15.81 6.82 1.63
C ILE A 92 -14.60 6.72 2.56
N ASN A 93 -13.45 7.18 2.07
CA ASN A 93 -12.18 7.16 2.82
C ASN A 93 -11.78 5.74 3.29
N THR A 94 -12.17 4.73 2.54
CA THR A 94 -11.90 3.33 2.86
C THR A 94 -10.60 2.90 2.22
N PRO A 95 -9.63 2.37 2.98
CA PRO A 95 -8.41 1.81 2.40
C PRO A 95 -8.78 0.59 1.56
N LYS A 96 -8.43 0.62 0.27
CA LYS A 96 -8.70 -0.49 -0.63
C LYS A 96 -7.76 -1.68 -0.42
N TYR A 97 -6.70 -1.47 0.36
CA TYR A 97 -5.82 -2.51 0.89
C TYR A 97 -5.39 -2.12 2.31
N LEU A 98 -5.34 -3.09 3.21
CA LEU A 98 -4.84 -2.91 4.58
C LEU A 98 -4.23 -4.20 5.08
N SER A 99 -2.98 -4.14 5.52
CA SER A 99 -2.34 -5.25 6.21
C SER A 99 -1.71 -4.74 7.51
N ILE A 100 -2.04 -5.38 8.62
CA ILE A 100 -1.47 -5.08 9.93
C ILE A 100 -0.67 -6.30 10.36
N SER A 101 0.62 -6.12 10.58
CA SER A 101 1.55 -7.16 11.04
C SER A 101 2.17 -6.76 12.36
N SER A 102 2.36 -7.71 13.28
CA SER A 102 2.94 -7.46 14.59
C SER A 102 3.83 -8.62 15.05
N ASN A 103 4.72 -8.36 16.01
CA ASN A 103 5.59 -9.39 16.58
C ASN A 103 4.87 -10.26 17.63
N ARG A 104 3.77 -9.80 18.20
CA ARG A 104 2.86 -10.56 19.07
C ARG A 104 1.43 -10.04 18.92
N ARG A 105 0.48 -10.58 19.67
CA ARG A 105 -0.93 -10.17 19.57
C ARG A 105 -1.09 -8.68 19.84
N ILE A 106 -1.87 -8.01 19.01
CA ILE A 106 -2.09 -6.55 19.10
C ILE A 106 -2.73 -6.18 20.45
N ASP A 107 -3.61 -7.03 20.99
CA ASP A 107 -4.27 -6.81 22.28
C ASP A 107 -3.29 -6.88 23.47
N ASP A 108 -2.16 -7.60 23.31
CA ASP A 108 -1.10 -7.69 24.32
C ASP A 108 -0.11 -6.52 24.24
N ILE A 109 -0.01 -5.89 23.04
CA ILE A 109 0.85 -4.72 22.81
C ILE A 109 0.15 -3.44 23.26
N LEU A 110 -1.12 -3.28 22.87
CA LEU A 110 -1.86 -2.03 22.98
C LEU A 110 -3.20 -2.23 23.68
N ASN A 111 -3.51 -1.35 24.63
CA ASN A 111 -4.85 -1.29 25.17
C ASN A 111 -5.86 -0.75 24.13
N LYS A 112 -7.16 -1.02 24.32
CA LYS A 112 -8.23 -0.65 23.38
C LYS A 112 -8.31 0.86 23.10
N LYS A 113 -7.95 1.71 24.08
CA LYS A 113 -7.93 3.16 23.92
C LYS A 113 -6.84 3.58 22.94
N THR A 114 -5.63 3.07 23.10
CA THR A 114 -4.50 3.35 22.19
C THR A 114 -4.76 2.79 20.80
N GLN A 115 -5.29 1.57 20.68
CA GLN A 115 -5.68 1.01 19.39
C GLN A 115 -6.66 1.93 18.62
N LYS A 116 -7.66 2.48 19.32
CA LYS A 116 -8.66 3.40 18.72
C LYS A 116 -8.04 4.74 18.31
N ILE A 117 -7.16 5.31 19.13
CA ILE A 117 -6.47 6.58 18.82
C ILE A 117 -5.54 6.42 17.61
N SER A 118 -4.77 5.34 17.58
CA SER A 118 -3.81 5.04 16.51
C SER A 118 -4.43 4.37 15.29
N GLU A 119 -5.74 4.16 15.26
CA GLU A 119 -6.49 3.48 14.18
C GLU A 119 -5.97 2.06 13.88
N ILE A 120 -5.42 1.39 14.88
CA ILE A 120 -4.89 0.03 14.75
C ILE A 120 -6.03 -0.98 14.99
N GLY A 121 -6.23 -1.86 14.00
CA GLY A 121 -7.31 -2.85 13.99
C GLY A 121 -8.47 -2.47 13.08
N LEU A 122 -9.13 -3.47 12.51
CA LEU A 122 -10.17 -3.30 11.46
C LEU A 122 -11.39 -2.51 11.96
N ASN A 123 -11.70 -2.62 13.25
CA ASN A 123 -12.83 -1.90 13.85
C ASN A 123 -12.53 -0.43 14.15
N ASN A 124 -11.27 -0.05 14.19
CA ASN A 124 -10.81 1.28 14.57
C ASN A 124 -10.58 2.22 13.39
N LEU A 125 -10.76 1.72 12.16
CA LEU A 125 -10.59 2.51 10.94
C LEU A 125 -11.61 3.65 10.87
N LYS A 126 -11.18 4.87 10.52
CA LYS A 126 -12.02 6.04 10.31
C LYS A 126 -12.66 6.05 8.92
N ILE A 127 -13.45 5.03 8.61
CA ILE A 127 -14.29 4.95 7.40
C ILE A 127 -15.67 5.55 7.69
N ARG A 128 -16.27 6.17 6.68
CA ARG A 128 -17.57 6.84 6.82
C ARG A 128 -18.52 6.41 5.70
N VAL A 129 -19.81 6.36 6.02
CA VAL A 129 -20.85 6.24 5.00
C VAL A 129 -20.89 7.53 4.18
N GLN A 130 -21.12 7.42 2.89
CA GLN A 130 -21.28 8.57 2.00
C GLN A 130 -22.44 9.45 2.50
N PRO A 131 -22.26 10.78 2.61
CA PRO A 131 -23.32 11.68 3.03
C PRO A 131 -24.58 11.55 2.18
N GLY A 132 -25.76 11.78 2.80
CA GLY A 132 -27.06 11.71 2.11
C GLY A 132 -27.69 10.31 2.06
N ILE A 133 -27.01 9.26 2.53
CA ILE A 133 -27.56 7.90 2.61
C ILE A 133 -27.94 7.61 4.07
N LYS A 134 -29.24 7.45 4.36
CA LYS A 134 -29.68 6.87 5.64
C LYS A 134 -29.45 5.37 5.62
N VAL A 135 -28.63 4.89 6.52
CA VAL A 135 -28.30 3.46 6.66
C VAL A 135 -28.89 2.93 7.95
N GLU A 136 -29.87 2.06 7.83
CA GLU A 136 -30.34 1.27 8.96
C GLU A 136 -29.28 0.21 9.30
N ASN A 137 -28.99 0.02 10.59
CA ASN A 137 -28.01 -0.98 11.07
C ASN A 137 -26.59 -0.83 10.48
N GLU A 138 -26.04 0.39 10.53
CA GLU A 138 -24.67 0.68 10.02
C GLU A 138 -23.64 -0.33 10.51
N LYS A 139 -23.78 -0.85 11.75
CA LYS A 139 -22.88 -1.86 12.31
C LYS A 139 -22.85 -3.14 11.45
N GLN A 140 -24.01 -3.61 10.98
CA GLN A 140 -24.08 -4.82 10.13
C GLN A 140 -23.41 -4.60 8.77
N TRP A 141 -23.64 -3.43 8.18
CA TRP A 141 -23.02 -3.06 6.91
C TRP A 141 -21.50 -2.94 7.03
N ARG A 142 -21.00 -2.36 8.13
CA ARG A 142 -19.58 -2.28 8.43
C ARG A 142 -18.96 -3.68 8.64
N GLN A 143 -19.64 -4.57 9.33
CA GLN A 143 -19.23 -5.97 9.46
C GLN A 143 -19.19 -6.68 8.10
N ALA A 144 -20.17 -6.43 7.24
CA ALA A 144 -20.21 -6.98 5.89
C ALA A 144 -19.04 -6.46 5.04
N LEU A 145 -18.72 -5.15 5.11
CA LEU A 145 -17.53 -4.57 4.48
C LEU A 145 -16.27 -5.30 4.95
N THR A 146 -16.04 -5.36 6.26
CA THR A 146 -14.85 -6.00 6.85
C THR A 146 -14.73 -7.46 6.40
N ARG A 147 -15.82 -8.22 6.48
CA ARG A 147 -15.85 -9.63 6.03
C ARG A 147 -15.50 -9.78 4.54
N ASN A 148 -16.04 -8.92 3.68
CA ASN A 148 -15.77 -8.96 2.24
C ASN A 148 -14.31 -8.62 1.94
N MET A 149 -13.75 -7.61 2.59
CA MET A 149 -12.35 -7.21 2.42
C MET A 149 -11.38 -8.29 2.92
N LEU A 150 -11.70 -8.95 4.04
CA LEU A 150 -10.94 -10.10 4.55
C LEU A 150 -11.03 -11.29 3.59
N LYS A 151 -12.22 -11.62 3.10
CA LYS A 151 -12.43 -12.75 2.17
C LYS A 151 -11.69 -12.57 0.84
N SER A 152 -11.55 -11.32 0.39
CA SER A 152 -10.79 -10.99 -0.83
C SER A 152 -9.28 -10.84 -0.60
N ASN A 153 -8.78 -11.09 0.61
CA ASN A 153 -7.38 -10.90 1.02
C ASN A 153 -6.87 -9.44 0.85
N LEU A 154 -7.79 -8.48 0.70
CA LEU A 154 -7.45 -7.07 0.62
C LEU A 154 -7.19 -6.45 2.00
N TRP A 155 -7.84 -7.00 3.04
CA TRP A 155 -7.54 -6.68 4.44
C TRP A 155 -7.03 -7.91 5.17
N SER A 156 -6.03 -7.72 6.03
CA SER A 156 -5.46 -8.80 6.85
C SER A 156 -4.92 -8.29 8.18
N ILE A 157 -4.94 -9.16 9.19
CA ILE A 157 -4.20 -9.00 10.45
C ILE A 157 -3.30 -10.23 10.58
N ASN A 158 -2.01 -9.99 10.67
CA ASN A 158 -0.98 -11.02 10.71
C ASN A 158 -0.19 -10.86 12.02
N GLU A 159 -0.75 -11.34 13.11
CA GLU A 159 -0.06 -11.38 14.39
C GLU A 159 1.10 -12.39 14.36
N ASN A 160 2.14 -12.17 15.14
CA ASN A 160 3.36 -12.99 15.19
C ASN A 160 4.11 -13.11 13.84
N SER A 161 3.92 -12.14 12.94
CA SER A 161 4.53 -12.14 11.60
C SER A 161 5.74 -11.22 11.46
N VAL A 162 5.99 -10.37 12.47
CA VAL A 162 7.21 -9.58 12.58
C VAL A 162 8.18 -10.34 13.45
N THR A 163 9.35 -10.68 12.91
CA THR A 163 10.42 -11.36 13.65
C THR A 163 11.39 -10.33 14.20
N LEU A 164 11.61 -10.34 15.50
CA LEU A 164 12.62 -9.52 16.17
C LEU A 164 13.89 -10.37 16.37
N ASN A 165 15.06 -9.77 16.17
CA ASN A 165 16.33 -10.42 16.35
C ASN A 165 17.25 -9.56 17.24
N LYS A 166 17.68 -10.13 18.37
CA LYS A 166 18.62 -9.54 19.35
C LYS A 166 18.24 -8.10 19.76
N ASP A 167 16.94 -7.83 19.93
CA ASP A 167 16.41 -6.53 20.38
C ASP A 167 16.89 -5.30 19.57
N SER A 168 17.38 -5.50 18.35
CA SER A 168 17.90 -4.42 17.50
C SER A 168 17.48 -4.51 16.05
N LEU A 169 17.14 -5.68 15.55
CA LEU A 169 16.72 -5.89 14.17
C LEU A 169 15.32 -6.47 14.10
N PHE A 170 14.58 -6.07 13.09
CA PHE A 170 13.30 -6.69 12.77
C PHE A 170 13.17 -6.98 11.27
N ARG A 171 12.34 -7.96 10.97
CA ARG A 171 11.96 -8.28 9.60
C ARG A 171 10.51 -8.73 9.54
N SER A 172 9.86 -8.40 8.44
CA SER A 172 8.51 -8.85 8.13
C SER A 172 8.33 -9.02 6.63
N TYR A 173 7.34 -9.82 6.22
CA TYR A 173 7.00 -9.98 4.82
C TYR A 173 5.64 -9.35 4.53
N LEU A 174 5.64 -8.35 3.68
CA LEU A 174 4.42 -7.73 3.17
C LEU A 174 3.93 -8.54 1.96
N LYS A 175 2.68 -8.98 2.00
CA LYS A 175 2.07 -9.79 0.94
C LYS A 175 1.04 -8.96 0.20
N LEU A 176 1.30 -8.63 -1.06
CA LEU A 176 0.31 -8.02 -1.94
C LEU A 176 -0.41 -9.12 -2.73
N PRO A 177 -1.75 -9.23 -2.64
CA PRO A 177 -2.50 -10.25 -3.38
C PRO A 177 -2.58 -9.92 -4.87
N SER A 178 -2.96 -10.90 -5.69
CA SER A 178 -3.08 -10.73 -7.15
C SER A 178 -4.14 -9.71 -7.57
N ASN A 179 -5.15 -9.48 -6.74
CA ASN A 179 -6.23 -8.51 -6.97
C ASN A 179 -5.96 -7.14 -6.34
N VAL A 180 -4.70 -6.86 -5.96
CA VAL A 180 -4.30 -5.55 -5.43
C VAL A 180 -4.48 -4.47 -6.48
N ILE A 181 -4.88 -3.27 -6.04
CA ILE A 181 -5.05 -2.11 -6.94
C ILE A 181 -3.74 -1.35 -7.11
N THR A 182 -3.65 -0.60 -8.22
CA THR A 182 -2.56 0.34 -8.46
C THR A 182 -2.66 1.60 -7.60
N GLY A 183 -1.52 2.22 -7.31
CA GLY A 183 -1.40 3.46 -6.56
C GLY A 183 -0.27 3.43 -5.55
N GLN A 184 -0.17 4.47 -4.76
CA GLN A 184 0.82 4.60 -3.70
C GLN A 184 0.31 3.96 -2.40
N PHE A 185 1.12 3.09 -1.81
CA PHE A 185 0.88 2.42 -0.55
C PHE A 185 1.78 3.02 0.52
N GLU A 186 1.20 3.34 1.66
CA GLU A 186 1.93 3.79 2.84
C GLU A 186 2.28 2.58 3.71
N VAL A 187 3.56 2.44 4.05
CA VAL A 187 4.08 1.42 4.98
C VAL A 187 4.51 2.15 6.25
N LYS A 188 3.70 2.05 7.29
CA LYS A 188 3.95 2.66 8.59
C LYS A 188 4.54 1.63 9.54
N ILE A 189 5.71 1.89 10.06
CA ILE A 189 6.40 1.06 11.03
C ILE A 189 6.34 1.78 12.38
N LEU A 190 5.79 1.12 13.38
CA LEU A 190 5.55 1.67 14.71
C LEU A 190 6.30 0.85 15.75
N HIS A 191 7.15 1.51 16.52
CA HIS A 191 7.86 0.93 17.65
C HIS A 191 7.17 1.32 18.96
N TYR A 192 6.72 0.34 19.69
CA TYR A 192 6.04 0.51 20.98
C TYR A 192 6.88 -0.05 22.11
N ARG A 193 6.82 0.63 23.26
CA ARG A 193 7.36 0.20 24.54
C ARG A 193 6.33 0.45 25.63
N ASN A 194 5.89 -0.60 26.33
CA ASN A 194 4.86 -0.50 27.36
C ASN A 194 3.60 0.25 26.86
N SER A 195 3.09 -0.11 25.69
CA SER A 195 1.94 0.51 25.00
C SER A 195 2.09 2.00 24.65
N LYS A 196 3.30 2.58 24.78
CA LYS A 196 3.61 3.94 24.36
C LYS A 196 4.40 3.91 23.05
N LEU A 197 4.05 4.77 22.11
CA LEU A 197 4.80 4.93 20.87
C LEU A 197 6.16 5.59 21.19
N VAL A 198 7.24 4.90 20.84
CA VAL A 198 8.62 5.36 21.03
C VAL A 198 9.13 6.04 19.77
N SER A 199 8.94 5.40 18.61
CA SER A 199 9.36 5.93 17.33
C SER A 199 8.49 5.37 16.20
N GLN A 200 8.49 6.05 15.07
CA GLN A 200 7.80 5.61 13.86
C GLN A 200 8.57 6.01 12.61
N GLN A 201 8.40 5.20 11.57
CA GLN A 201 8.87 5.53 10.24
C GLN A 201 7.77 5.24 9.22
N ILE A 202 7.77 6.00 8.12
CA ILE A 202 6.83 5.83 7.02
C ILE A 202 7.64 5.66 5.74
N ASN A 203 7.44 4.55 5.06
CA ASN A 203 7.96 4.25 3.73
C ASN A 203 6.79 4.17 2.74
N SER A 204 7.07 4.18 1.46
CA SER A 204 6.05 4.05 0.42
C SER A 204 6.39 2.94 -0.57
N ILE A 205 5.34 2.28 -1.07
CA ILE A 205 5.43 1.32 -2.18
C ILE A 205 4.57 1.87 -3.30
N ASN A 206 5.13 1.99 -4.49
CA ASN A 206 4.41 2.39 -5.68
C ASN A 206 4.00 1.14 -6.48
N VAL A 207 2.71 0.89 -6.58
CA VAL A 207 2.14 -0.22 -7.32
C VAL A 207 1.58 0.32 -8.64
N SER A 208 2.17 -0.07 -9.76
CA SER A 208 1.80 0.41 -11.10
C SER A 208 1.49 -0.74 -12.04
N LYS A 209 0.70 -0.46 -13.08
CA LYS A 209 0.51 -1.43 -14.17
C LYS A 209 1.77 -1.48 -15.02
N SER A 210 2.14 -2.67 -15.44
CA SER A 210 3.17 -2.86 -16.47
C SER A 210 2.59 -3.72 -17.58
N GLY A 211 3.18 -3.56 -18.77
CA GLY A 211 2.81 -4.33 -19.95
C GLY A 211 2.92 -3.47 -21.21
N ILE A 212 2.95 -4.12 -22.35
CA ILE A 212 3.06 -3.45 -23.67
C ILE A 212 1.99 -2.38 -23.85
N SER A 213 0.76 -2.63 -23.38
CA SER A 213 -0.34 -1.65 -23.45
C SER A 213 -0.09 -0.39 -22.65
N ALA A 214 0.54 -0.50 -21.47
CA ALA A 214 0.88 0.67 -20.64
C ALA A 214 2.04 1.45 -21.26
N GLU A 215 3.02 0.79 -21.85
CA GLU A 215 4.14 1.44 -22.55
C GLU A 215 3.66 2.14 -23.82
N ILE A 216 2.81 1.49 -24.62
CA ILE A 216 2.19 2.11 -25.79
C ILE A 216 1.36 3.34 -25.40
N TYR A 217 0.57 3.25 -24.32
CA TYR A 217 -0.20 4.38 -23.83
C TYR A 217 0.71 5.55 -23.40
N ASN A 218 1.78 5.27 -22.67
CA ASN A 218 2.74 6.28 -22.24
C ASN A 218 3.45 6.94 -23.45
N ILE A 219 3.84 6.15 -24.44
CA ILE A 219 4.43 6.67 -25.69
C ILE A 219 3.41 7.55 -26.43
N ALA A 220 2.15 7.10 -26.53
CA ALA A 220 1.10 7.86 -27.20
C ALA A 220 0.80 9.19 -26.50
N GLN A 221 0.89 9.25 -25.17
CA GLN A 221 0.66 10.50 -24.40
C GLN A 221 1.89 11.44 -24.41
N ASN A 222 3.08 10.90 -24.22
CA ASN A 222 4.29 11.71 -24.09
C ASN A 222 4.89 12.11 -25.44
N TYR A 223 4.66 11.32 -26.49
CA TYR A 223 5.18 11.52 -27.84
C TYR A 223 4.08 11.38 -28.89
N SER A 224 2.93 12.04 -28.68
CA SER A 224 1.71 11.88 -29.49
C SER A 224 1.94 12.09 -30.99
N THR A 225 2.75 13.06 -31.38
CA THR A 225 3.08 13.35 -32.79
C THR A 225 3.88 12.20 -33.40
N LEU A 226 4.91 11.70 -32.73
CA LEU A 226 5.70 10.56 -33.20
C LEU A 226 4.88 9.28 -33.29
N TYR A 227 4.03 9.04 -32.29
CA TYR A 227 3.11 7.91 -32.28
C TYR A 227 2.13 7.96 -33.48
N GLY A 228 1.56 9.13 -33.76
CA GLY A 228 0.66 9.33 -34.91
C GLY A 228 1.34 9.06 -36.25
N ILE A 229 2.55 9.60 -36.47
CA ILE A 229 3.34 9.35 -37.69
C ILE A 229 3.65 7.85 -37.81
N PHE A 230 4.08 7.20 -36.75
CA PHE A 230 4.39 5.76 -36.74
C PHE A 230 3.15 4.90 -37.07
N ALA A 231 1.99 5.24 -36.48
CA ALA A 231 0.73 4.54 -36.76
C ALA A 231 0.31 4.64 -38.21
N VAL A 232 0.43 5.83 -38.82
CA VAL A 232 0.13 6.03 -40.26
C VAL A 232 1.09 5.23 -41.14
N LEU A 233 2.40 5.29 -40.88
CA LEU A 233 3.39 4.52 -41.64
C LEU A 233 3.12 3.01 -41.53
N LEU A 234 2.78 2.51 -40.37
CA LEU A 234 2.46 1.10 -40.14
C LEU A 234 1.19 0.69 -40.90
N ALA A 235 0.16 1.53 -40.87
CA ALA A 235 -1.07 1.30 -41.65
C ALA A 235 -0.82 1.21 -43.17
N VAL A 236 0.01 2.13 -43.70
CA VAL A 236 0.40 2.12 -45.11
C VAL A 236 1.20 0.85 -45.47
N LEU A 237 2.16 0.46 -44.62
CA LEU A 237 2.96 -0.74 -44.86
C LEU A 237 2.11 -2.02 -44.83
N VAL A 238 1.20 -2.13 -43.84
CA VAL A 238 0.28 -3.28 -43.72
C VAL A 238 -0.68 -3.31 -44.91
N GLY A 239 -1.24 -2.17 -45.32
CA GLY A 239 -2.12 -2.06 -46.49
C GLY A 239 -1.43 -2.45 -47.80
N TRP A 240 -0.21 -1.94 -48.01
CA TRP A 240 0.60 -2.29 -49.16
C TRP A 240 1.01 -3.75 -49.17
N GLY A 241 1.48 -4.27 -48.02
CA GLY A 241 1.85 -5.68 -47.87
C GLY A 241 0.68 -6.63 -48.10
N SER A 242 -0.51 -6.32 -47.60
CA SER A 242 -1.73 -7.08 -47.83
C SER A 242 -2.07 -7.14 -49.32
N ASN A 243 -1.97 -6.01 -50.05
CA ASN A 243 -2.22 -5.97 -51.48
C ASN A 243 -1.24 -6.87 -52.26
N LEU A 244 0.05 -6.88 -51.90
CA LEU A 244 1.04 -7.76 -52.52
C LEU A 244 0.72 -9.25 -52.31
N ILE A 245 0.33 -9.61 -51.09
CA ILE A 245 -0.03 -10.99 -50.74
C ILE A 245 -1.29 -11.43 -51.53
N PHE A 246 -2.33 -10.60 -51.53
CA PHE A 246 -3.55 -10.91 -52.28
C PHE A 246 -3.31 -11.04 -53.79
N ARG A 247 -2.50 -10.14 -54.38
CA ARG A 247 -2.15 -10.23 -55.81
C ARG A 247 -1.38 -11.51 -56.14
N LYS A 248 -0.51 -11.98 -55.25
CA LYS A 248 0.27 -13.21 -55.45
C LYS A 248 -0.59 -14.46 -55.29
N VAL A 249 -1.47 -14.49 -54.29
CA VAL A 249 -2.40 -15.60 -54.04
C VAL A 249 -3.42 -15.71 -55.16
N TRP A 250 -3.98 -14.59 -55.62
CA TRP A 250 -4.98 -14.59 -56.72
C TRP A 250 -4.41 -15.00 -58.07
N ARG A 251 -3.15 -14.66 -58.37
CA ARG A 251 -2.49 -15.16 -59.60
C ARG A 251 -2.26 -16.67 -59.56
N GLY A 252 -1.89 -17.22 -58.44
CA GLY A 252 -1.69 -18.68 -58.30
C GLY A 252 -2.95 -19.52 -58.33
N ILE A 253 -4.15 -18.91 -58.18
CA ILE A 253 -5.44 -19.62 -58.32
C ILE A 253 -5.95 -19.63 -59.77
N ASN A 254 -5.55 -18.66 -60.60
CA ASN A 254 -6.02 -18.56 -62.01
C ASN A 254 -5.09 -19.26 -63.02
N ASP A 255 -3.99 -19.84 -62.54
CA ASP A 255 -3.05 -20.59 -63.37
C ASP A 255 -3.28 -22.13 -63.35
N TRP A 256 -4.50 -22.58 -62.86
CA TRP A 256 -4.97 -23.96 -62.91
C TRP A 256 -6.17 -24.11 -63.82
#